data_c6f995bbc8697f20681f3ac535a683be
#
_entry.id   c6f995bbc8697f20681f3ac535a683be
#
_cell.length_a   1.000
_cell.length_b   1.000
_cell.length_c   1.000
_cell.angle_alpha   90.00
_cell.angle_beta   90.00
_cell.angle_gamma   90.00
#
_symmetry.space_group_name_H-M   'P 1'
#
loop_
_entity.id
_entity.type
_entity.pdbx_description
1 polymer ?
#
loop_
_entity_poly.entity_id
_entity_poly.type
_entity_poly.pdbx_seq_one_letter_code
_entity_poly.pdbx_strand_id
1 'polypeptide(L)'
;PWENNKNISQKKRAFYQYYATMLEPWDGPAAILFSDGDVMGAVLDRNGLRPSRYYITKDGRMILSSEVGVLECDPENILVKERLRPGKMLLVDTVKGEVVDDEKLKELYASREPYGEWIDRNLVQLSGLKIPNVKVESYTGEQLTRLQKVFGYKYEDVNTMILAMARAGAEPSGAMGTDTPLAVLSSQHPPLFNYFKQRFAQVTNPPIDAIREKVVTSTSVYIGAHGNLLEDKPENCKVLKVHNPILTNTDLLKIKYMNVPGFKVATVSINYYKNTSLEKAIDRVFLEVDRAYKEGANIIILSDRDVDEYHVTIPSLLAVSAVSQYLIRTKKSTA
;
A
#
# COMPACT_ATOMS: atom_id res chain seq x y z
N PRO A 1 -14.41 -5.07 1.85
CA PRO A 1 -15.83 -5.48 1.84
C PRO A 1 -16.41 -5.73 0.45
N TRP A 2 -15.97 -5.01 -0.60
CA TRP A 2 -16.50 -5.19 -1.96
C TRP A 2 -16.07 -6.52 -2.61
N GLU A 3 -14.87 -7.00 -2.37
CA GLU A 3 -14.29 -8.20 -3.02
C GLU A 3 -15.15 -9.46 -2.83
N ASN A 4 -15.65 -9.66 -1.62
CA ASN A 4 -16.44 -10.85 -1.26
C ASN A 4 -17.96 -10.58 -1.21
N ASN A 5 -18.41 -9.39 -1.62
CA ASN A 5 -19.83 -9.06 -1.64
C ASN A 5 -20.49 -9.63 -2.90
N LYS A 6 -21.30 -10.68 -2.72
CA LYS A 6 -22.03 -11.35 -3.82
C LYS A 6 -23.13 -10.49 -4.43
N ASN A 7 -23.61 -9.49 -3.69
CA ASN A 7 -24.74 -8.65 -4.11
C ASN A 7 -24.32 -7.39 -4.89
N ILE A 8 -23.02 -7.17 -5.05
CA ILE A 8 -22.52 -6.03 -5.82
C ILE A 8 -22.49 -6.36 -7.32
N SER A 9 -22.89 -5.42 -8.17
CA SER A 9 -22.83 -5.60 -9.62
C SER A 9 -21.39 -5.77 -10.10
N GLN A 10 -21.21 -6.45 -11.24
CA GLN A 10 -19.88 -6.65 -11.83
C GLN A 10 -19.22 -5.32 -12.18
N LYS A 11 -19.96 -4.33 -12.66
CA LYS A 11 -19.47 -2.99 -12.97
C LYS A 11 -18.91 -2.30 -11.71
N LYS A 12 -19.69 -2.30 -10.61
CA LYS A 12 -19.23 -1.72 -9.34
C LYS A 12 -18.00 -2.45 -8.79
N ARG A 13 -17.94 -3.78 -8.94
CA ARG A 13 -16.77 -4.56 -8.55
C ARG A 13 -15.54 -4.16 -9.35
N ALA A 14 -15.66 -4.04 -10.67
CA ALA A 14 -14.58 -3.62 -11.55
C ALA A 14 -14.11 -2.19 -11.23
N PHE A 15 -15.03 -1.27 -11.00
CA PHE A 15 -14.73 0.09 -10.55
C PHE A 15 -13.86 0.11 -9.28
N TYR A 16 -14.31 -0.60 -8.23
CA TYR A 16 -13.54 -0.66 -6.98
C TYR A 16 -12.18 -1.37 -7.16
N GLN A 17 -12.12 -2.41 -7.98
CA GLN A 17 -10.88 -3.11 -8.27
C GLN A 17 -9.88 -2.22 -9.02
N TYR A 18 -10.34 -1.42 -9.97
CA TYR A 18 -9.52 -0.46 -10.69
C TYR A 18 -8.88 0.55 -9.73
N TYR A 19 -9.67 1.19 -8.88
CA TYR A 19 -9.11 2.15 -7.92
C TYR A 19 -8.29 1.50 -6.81
N ALA A 20 -8.55 0.25 -6.46
CA ALA A 20 -7.73 -0.50 -5.51
C ALA A 20 -6.31 -0.79 -6.03
N THR A 21 -6.03 -0.65 -7.31
CA THR A 21 -4.66 -0.73 -7.84
C THR A 21 -3.82 0.51 -7.52
N MET A 22 -4.46 1.64 -7.21
CA MET A 22 -3.84 2.94 -7.02
C MET A 22 -3.99 3.49 -5.60
N LEU A 23 -5.04 3.07 -4.89
CA LEU A 23 -5.39 3.56 -3.56
C LEU A 23 -5.38 2.42 -2.54
N GLU A 24 -4.69 2.65 -1.44
CA GLU A 24 -4.76 1.76 -0.30
C GLU A 24 -6.15 1.78 0.34
N PRO A 25 -6.62 0.65 0.88
CA PRO A 25 -7.92 0.59 1.54
C PRO A 25 -7.89 1.39 2.85
N TRP A 26 -8.91 2.20 3.07
CA TRP A 26 -9.13 2.93 4.31
C TRP A 26 -10.17 2.24 5.16
N ASP A 27 -9.91 2.14 6.45
CA ASP A 27 -10.88 1.69 7.45
C ASP A 27 -10.64 2.42 8.78
N GLY A 28 -11.73 2.65 9.51
CA GLY A 28 -11.71 3.35 10.80
C GLY A 28 -12.73 4.49 10.86
N PRO A 29 -12.88 5.14 12.02
CA PRO A 29 -13.86 6.20 12.22
C PRO A 29 -13.57 7.42 11.35
N ALA A 30 -14.47 7.74 10.43
CA ALA A 30 -14.34 8.90 9.57
C ALA A 30 -15.70 9.50 9.20
N ALA A 31 -15.75 10.83 9.12
CA ALA A 31 -16.77 11.59 8.43
C ALA A 31 -16.04 12.53 7.49
N ILE A 32 -16.18 12.30 6.19
CA ILE A 32 -15.45 13.04 5.16
C ILE A 32 -16.44 13.90 4.40
N LEU A 33 -16.17 15.19 4.37
CA LEU A 33 -16.91 16.17 3.58
C LEU A 33 -16.00 16.69 2.49
N PHE A 34 -16.55 16.90 1.30
CA PHE A 34 -15.81 17.39 0.15
C PHE A 34 -16.65 18.28 -0.73
N SER A 35 -16.02 19.15 -1.51
CA SER A 35 -16.65 19.99 -2.53
C SER A 35 -15.65 20.30 -3.64
N ASP A 36 -16.15 20.48 -4.86
CA ASP A 36 -15.41 21.01 -6.01
C ASP A 36 -15.92 22.39 -6.47
N GLY A 37 -16.87 22.96 -5.70
CA GLY A 37 -17.52 24.24 -6.00
C GLY A 37 -18.94 24.05 -6.52
N ASP A 38 -19.19 23.09 -7.37
CA ASP A 38 -20.49 22.80 -7.97
C ASP A 38 -21.26 21.71 -7.23
N VAL A 39 -20.53 20.78 -6.61
CA VAL A 39 -21.12 19.73 -5.79
C VAL A 39 -20.56 19.76 -4.38
N MET A 40 -21.38 19.31 -3.44
CA MET A 40 -21.00 19.07 -2.06
C MET A 40 -21.33 17.62 -1.69
N GLY A 41 -20.39 16.93 -1.07
CA GLY A 41 -20.60 15.55 -0.68
C GLY A 41 -20.16 15.25 0.73
N ALA A 42 -20.74 14.18 1.28
CA ALA A 42 -20.36 13.64 2.57
C ALA A 42 -20.43 12.11 2.55
N VAL A 43 -19.49 11.46 3.20
CA VAL A 43 -19.45 10.01 3.36
C VAL A 43 -19.00 9.65 4.76
N LEU A 44 -19.62 8.63 5.35
CA LEU A 44 -19.19 8.04 6.61
C LEU A 44 -18.39 6.76 6.36
N ASP A 45 -17.59 6.40 7.36
CA ASP A 45 -16.95 5.10 7.42
C ASP A 45 -17.96 3.95 7.36
N ARG A 46 -17.46 2.75 7.13
CA ARG A 46 -18.26 1.51 7.03
C ARG A 46 -19.24 1.30 8.16
N ASN A 47 -18.85 1.66 9.38
CA ASN A 47 -19.67 1.49 10.58
C ASN A 47 -20.45 2.75 10.99
N GLY A 48 -20.13 3.91 10.39
CA GLY A 48 -20.75 5.19 10.74
C GLY A 48 -20.50 5.58 12.20
N LEU A 49 -19.27 5.36 12.69
CA LEU A 49 -18.91 5.62 14.09
C LEU A 49 -18.95 7.11 14.43
N ARG A 50 -18.68 7.97 13.46
CA ARG A 50 -18.86 9.41 13.61
C ARG A 50 -20.25 9.80 13.16
N PRO A 51 -21.06 10.47 14.01
CA PRO A 51 -22.39 10.89 13.63
C PRO A 51 -22.34 11.99 12.58
N SER A 52 -23.33 12.01 11.71
CA SER A 52 -23.59 13.12 10.79
C SER A 52 -25.08 13.18 10.48
N ARG A 53 -25.67 14.36 10.64
CA ARG A 53 -27.09 14.63 10.47
C ARG A 53 -27.29 15.77 9.49
N TYR A 54 -28.40 15.74 8.77
CA TYR A 54 -28.73 16.82 7.87
C TYR A 54 -30.20 17.19 7.90
N TYR A 55 -30.45 18.45 7.61
CA TYR A 55 -31.80 19.00 7.37
C TYR A 55 -31.84 19.52 5.95
N ILE A 56 -33.03 19.40 5.35
CA ILE A 56 -33.41 20.13 4.13
C ILE A 56 -34.57 20.99 4.52
N THR A 57 -34.47 22.29 4.24
CA THR A 57 -35.50 23.27 4.56
C THR A 57 -36.40 23.51 3.36
N LYS A 58 -37.64 24.05 3.62
CA LYS A 58 -38.62 24.40 2.59
C LYS A 58 -38.10 25.50 1.66
N ASP A 59 -37.23 26.36 2.16
CA ASP A 59 -36.56 27.44 1.40
C ASP A 59 -35.33 26.97 0.63
N GLY A 60 -35.11 25.64 0.53
CA GLY A 60 -34.08 25.04 -0.32
C GLY A 60 -32.67 25.05 0.24
N ARG A 61 -32.49 25.25 1.55
CA ARG A 61 -31.17 25.11 2.21
C ARG A 61 -30.96 23.70 2.72
N MET A 62 -29.73 23.23 2.65
CA MET A 62 -29.28 21.99 3.29
C MET A 62 -28.23 22.30 4.35
N ILE A 63 -28.40 21.75 5.53
CA ILE A 63 -27.49 21.89 6.66
C ILE A 63 -27.03 20.51 7.08
N LEU A 64 -25.74 20.20 6.93
CA LEU A 64 -25.11 18.97 7.38
C LEU A 64 -24.15 19.28 8.51
N SER A 65 -24.25 18.55 9.62
CA SER A 65 -23.31 18.69 10.75
C SER A 65 -23.22 17.41 11.58
N SER A 66 -22.18 17.32 12.42
CA SER A 66 -22.02 16.22 13.39
C SER A 66 -23.11 16.24 14.46
N GLU A 67 -23.62 17.44 14.80
CA GLU A 67 -24.58 17.67 15.88
C GLU A 67 -25.81 18.43 15.39
N VAL A 68 -26.91 18.24 16.09
CA VAL A 68 -28.15 18.97 15.87
C VAL A 68 -28.07 20.32 16.56
N GLY A 69 -28.61 21.38 15.94
CA GLY A 69 -28.72 22.70 16.58
C GLY A 69 -27.50 23.60 16.40
N VAL A 70 -26.55 23.28 15.52
CA VAL A 70 -25.44 24.18 15.15
C VAL A 70 -25.92 25.45 14.45
N LEU A 71 -27.04 25.39 13.79
CA LEU A 71 -27.78 26.53 13.26
C LEU A 71 -29.21 26.48 13.76
N GLU A 72 -29.72 27.60 14.20
CA GLU A 72 -31.13 27.73 14.54
C GLU A 72 -31.96 27.62 13.27
N CYS A 73 -32.87 26.67 13.25
CA CYS A 73 -33.83 26.44 12.19
C CYS A 73 -35.21 26.36 12.80
N ASP A 74 -36.13 27.11 12.24
CA ASP A 74 -37.56 26.98 12.60
C ASP A 74 -38.00 25.54 12.27
N PRO A 75 -38.50 24.76 13.23
CA PRO A 75 -39.01 23.42 13.00
C PRO A 75 -40.07 23.33 11.90
N GLU A 76 -40.87 24.36 11.74
CA GLU A 76 -41.91 24.43 10.70
C GLU A 76 -41.31 24.57 9.29
N ASN A 77 -40.09 25.08 9.17
CA ASN A 77 -39.39 25.22 7.89
C ASN A 77 -38.63 23.97 7.49
N ILE A 78 -38.49 22.97 8.35
CA ILE A 78 -37.74 21.73 8.06
C ILE A 78 -38.64 20.81 7.20
N LEU A 79 -38.18 20.50 5.98
CA LEU A 79 -38.80 19.55 5.06
C LEU A 79 -38.33 18.12 5.31
N VAL A 80 -37.01 17.92 5.48
CA VAL A 80 -36.37 16.61 5.70
C VAL A 80 -35.43 16.73 6.90
N LYS A 81 -35.45 15.70 7.75
CA LYS A 81 -34.59 15.53 8.89
C LYS A 81 -34.10 14.11 8.93
N GLU A 82 -32.83 13.94 8.57
CA GLU A 82 -32.21 12.61 8.37
C GLU A 82 -30.82 12.53 8.98
N ARG A 83 -30.32 11.32 9.11
CA ARG A 83 -28.92 11.06 9.40
C ARG A 83 -28.22 10.45 8.19
N LEU A 84 -26.97 10.78 7.99
CA LEU A 84 -26.13 10.07 7.02
C LEU A 84 -25.92 8.63 7.49
N ARG A 85 -26.19 7.68 6.62
CA ARG A 85 -26.11 6.25 6.96
C ARG A 85 -24.69 5.71 6.78
N PRO A 86 -24.26 4.72 7.58
CA PRO A 86 -22.98 4.08 7.43
C PRO A 86 -22.71 3.59 6.00
N GLY A 87 -21.51 3.87 5.48
CA GLY A 87 -21.10 3.44 4.15
C GLY A 87 -21.91 4.02 2.98
N LYS A 88 -22.77 5.01 3.26
CA LYS A 88 -23.54 5.73 2.25
C LYS A 88 -22.94 7.09 2.00
N MET A 89 -23.01 7.53 0.76
CA MET A 89 -22.61 8.85 0.30
C MET A 89 -23.84 9.73 0.13
N LEU A 90 -23.73 10.96 0.56
CA LEU A 90 -24.66 12.04 0.27
C LEU A 90 -23.97 12.98 -0.71
N LEU A 91 -24.60 13.26 -1.84
CA LEU A 91 -24.13 14.27 -2.78
C LEU A 91 -25.23 15.25 -3.08
N VAL A 92 -24.89 16.53 -3.06
CA VAL A 92 -25.75 17.64 -3.46
C VAL A 92 -25.13 18.31 -4.67
N ASP A 93 -25.87 18.31 -5.77
CA ASP A 93 -25.53 19.10 -6.97
C ASP A 93 -26.15 20.49 -6.79
N THR A 94 -25.33 21.49 -6.52
CA THR A 94 -25.81 22.85 -6.22
C THR A 94 -26.24 23.59 -7.48
N VAL A 95 -25.73 23.19 -8.64
CA VAL A 95 -26.11 23.77 -9.93
C VAL A 95 -27.52 23.31 -10.34
N LYS A 96 -27.83 22.03 -10.16
CA LYS A 96 -29.14 21.47 -10.45
C LYS A 96 -30.12 21.62 -9.30
N GLY A 97 -29.63 21.90 -8.08
CA GLY A 97 -30.47 21.99 -6.88
C GLY A 97 -31.04 20.63 -6.45
N GLU A 98 -30.31 19.54 -6.64
CA GLU A 98 -30.81 18.19 -6.34
C GLU A 98 -29.86 17.42 -5.39
N VAL A 99 -30.49 16.54 -4.59
CA VAL A 99 -29.78 15.55 -3.79
C VAL A 99 -29.69 14.26 -4.59
N VAL A 100 -28.47 13.81 -4.85
CA VAL A 100 -28.20 12.61 -5.64
C VAL A 100 -28.18 11.38 -4.74
N ASP A 101 -28.96 10.37 -5.10
CA ASP A 101 -29.03 9.10 -4.37
C ASP A 101 -27.72 8.31 -4.48
N ASP A 102 -27.32 7.67 -3.38
CA ASP A 102 -26.08 6.88 -3.27
C ASP A 102 -25.95 5.78 -4.33
N GLU A 103 -27.05 5.06 -4.61
CA GLU A 103 -27.00 3.97 -5.60
C GLU A 103 -26.91 4.52 -7.03
N LYS A 104 -27.59 5.60 -7.34
CA LYS A 104 -27.47 6.29 -8.63
C LYS A 104 -26.06 6.81 -8.84
N LEU A 105 -25.48 7.44 -7.80
CA LEU A 105 -24.13 7.96 -7.84
C LEU A 105 -23.12 6.85 -8.10
N LYS A 106 -23.18 5.76 -7.34
CA LYS A 106 -22.27 4.61 -7.50
C LYS A 106 -22.42 3.93 -8.86
N GLU A 107 -23.64 3.84 -9.40
CA GLU A 107 -23.85 3.27 -10.73
C GLU A 107 -23.33 4.20 -11.84
N LEU A 108 -23.53 5.50 -11.70
CA LEU A 108 -23.00 6.50 -12.63
C LEU A 108 -21.48 6.39 -12.77
N TYR A 109 -20.77 6.41 -11.65
CA TYR A 109 -19.30 6.32 -11.67
C TYR A 109 -18.80 4.94 -12.10
N ALA A 110 -19.46 3.88 -11.67
CA ALA A 110 -19.07 2.51 -12.06
C ALA A 110 -19.30 2.20 -13.55
N SER A 111 -20.16 2.99 -14.21
CA SER A 111 -20.49 2.83 -15.64
C SER A 111 -19.80 3.86 -16.53
N ARG A 112 -19.00 4.78 -15.96
CA ARG A 112 -18.36 5.87 -16.67
C ARG A 112 -17.34 5.36 -17.69
N GLU A 113 -16.59 4.34 -17.30
CA GLU A 113 -15.53 3.76 -18.11
C GLU A 113 -15.61 2.22 -18.11
N PRO A 114 -15.01 1.54 -19.07
CA PRO A 114 -15.00 0.07 -19.13
C PRO A 114 -13.92 -0.54 -18.21
N TYR A 115 -13.99 -0.25 -16.92
CA TYR A 115 -12.97 -0.63 -15.92
C TYR A 115 -12.67 -2.14 -15.92
N GLY A 116 -13.67 -2.99 -16.16
CA GLY A 116 -13.49 -4.44 -16.24
C GLY A 116 -12.56 -4.84 -17.37
N GLU A 117 -12.76 -4.29 -18.57
CA GLU A 117 -11.89 -4.55 -19.72
C GLU A 117 -10.46 -4.01 -19.49
N TRP A 118 -10.35 -2.86 -18.84
CA TRP A 118 -9.05 -2.28 -18.53
C TRP A 118 -8.25 -3.18 -17.59
N ILE A 119 -8.90 -3.71 -16.53
CA ILE A 119 -8.28 -4.63 -15.58
C ILE A 119 -7.87 -5.93 -16.27
N ASP A 120 -8.77 -6.52 -17.05
CA ASP A 120 -8.52 -7.81 -17.73
C ASP A 120 -7.32 -7.72 -18.70
N ARG A 121 -7.12 -6.55 -19.32
CA ARG A 121 -6.01 -6.34 -20.27
C ARG A 121 -4.70 -5.91 -19.61
N ASN A 122 -4.74 -5.21 -18.48
CA ASN A 122 -3.57 -4.53 -17.94
C ASN A 122 -3.07 -5.09 -16.62
N LEU A 123 -3.96 -5.61 -15.74
CA LEU A 123 -3.54 -6.12 -14.44
C LEU A 123 -2.85 -7.48 -14.58
N VAL A 124 -1.60 -7.54 -14.19
CA VAL A 124 -0.78 -8.76 -14.24
C VAL A 124 -0.74 -9.42 -12.87
N GLN A 125 -0.91 -10.75 -12.83
CA GLN A 125 -0.75 -11.54 -11.61
C GLN A 125 0.63 -12.19 -11.59
N LEU A 126 1.35 -12.10 -10.47
CA LEU A 126 2.65 -12.77 -10.30
C LEU A 126 2.56 -14.29 -10.55
N SER A 127 1.46 -14.91 -10.13
CA SER A 127 1.22 -16.36 -10.34
C SER A 127 1.13 -16.74 -11.82
N GLY A 128 0.68 -15.82 -12.68
CA GLY A 128 0.55 -16.03 -14.13
C GLY A 128 1.84 -15.82 -14.92
N LEU A 129 2.91 -15.30 -14.30
CA LEU A 129 4.18 -15.10 -14.99
C LEU A 129 4.90 -16.42 -15.23
N LYS A 130 5.54 -16.52 -16.40
CA LYS A 130 6.37 -17.69 -16.76
C LYS A 130 7.59 -17.78 -15.85
N ILE A 131 7.93 -19.00 -15.45
CA ILE A 131 9.18 -19.29 -14.74
C ILE A 131 10.32 -19.20 -15.76
N PRO A 132 11.33 -18.33 -15.55
CA PRO A 132 12.45 -18.24 -16.46
C PRO A 132 13.36 -19.47 -16.32
N ASN A 133 14.01 -19.86 -17.41
CA ASN A 133 15.01 -20.94 -17.40
C ASN A 133 16.36 -20.42 -16.87
N VAL A 134 16.37 -20.06 -15.60
CA VAL A 134 17.54 -19.55 -14.88
C VAL A 134 17.73 -20.35 -13.60
N LYS A 135 18.99 -20.73 -13.33
CA LYS A 135 19.30 -21.47 -12.12
C LYS A 135 19.07 -20.61 -10.88
N VAL A 136 18.34 -21.14 -9.94
CA VAL A 136 18.17 -20.52 -8.61
C VAL A 136 19.46 -20.71 -7.83
N GLU A 137 19.99 -19.61 -7.31
CA GLU A 137 21.16 -19.65 -6.41
C GLU A 137 20.78 -20.35 -5.10
N SER A 138 21.67 -21.20 -4.64
CA SER A 138 21.54 -21.87 -3.34
C SER A 138 22.88 -21.83 -2.62
N TYR A 139 22.82 -21.55 -1.33
CA TYR A 139 24.00 -21.46 -0.48
C TYR A 139 23.93 -22.57 0.57
N THR A 140 25.05 -23.22 0.82
CA THR A 140 25.17 -24.31 1.82
C THR A 140 26.45 -24.21 2.63
N GLY A 141 26.50 -24.90 3.76
CA GLY A 141 27.70 -25.02 4.58
C GLY A 141 28.30 -23.68 5.03
N GLU A 142 29.57 -23.51 4.88
CA GLU A 142 30.31 -22.30 5.33
C GLU A 142 29.85 -21.03 4.62
N GLN A 143 29.53 -21.11 3.34
CA GLN A 143 29.03 -19.97 2.56
C GLN A 143 27.70 -19.43 3.13
N LEU A 144 26.75 -20.31 3.45
CA LEU A 144 25.50 -19.92 4.09
C LEU A 144 25.74 -19.28 5.46
N THR A 145 26.60 -19.88 6.28
CA THR A 145 26.95 -19.36 7.60
C THR A 145 27.60 -17.97 7.50
N ARG A 146 28.48 -17.77 6.51
CA ARG A 146 29.10 -16.47 6.25
C ARG A 146 28.08 -15.40 5.89
N LEU A 147 27.16 -15.72 4.98
CA LEU A 147 26.07 -14.81 4.60
C LEU A 147 25.13 -14.48 5.77
N GLN A 148 24.77 -15.48 6.58
CA GLN A 148 23.97 -15.24 7.80
C GLN A 148 24.66 -14.21 8.72
N LYS A 149 25.98 -14.33 8.92
CA LYS A 149 26.75 -13.38 9.73
C LYS A 149 26.78 -11.98 9.09
N VAL A 150 26.97 -11.88 7.78
CA VAL A 150 26.99 -10.61 7.05
C VAL A 150 25.65 -9.87 7.19
N PHE A 151 24.54 -10.59 7.10
CA PHE A 151 23.20 -10.02 7.23
C PHE A 151 22.67 -9.98 8.67
N GLY A 152 23.51 -10.29 9.66
CA GLY A 152 23.19 -10.14 11.08
C GLY A 152 22.22 -11.17 11.65
N TYR A 153 22.05 -12.31 10.99
CA TYR A 153 21.24 -13.41 11.53
C TYR A 153 21.94 -14.06 12.72
N LYS A 154 21.23 -14.16 13.83
CA LYS A 154 21.67 -14.84 15.04
C LYS A 154 21.07 -16.25 15.14
N TYR A 155 21.53 -17.01 16.11
CA TYR A 155 21.01 -18.37 16.37
C TYR A 155 19.51 -18.36 16.65
N GLU A 156 19.03 -17.40 17.44
CA GLU A 156 17.63 -17.25 17.76
C GLU A 156 16.78 -16.94 16.51
N ASP A 157 17.26 -16.07 15.65
CA ASP A 157 16.56 -15.72 14.39
C ASP A 157 16.36 -16.96 13.52
N VAL A 158 17.39 -17.79 13.40
CA VAL A 158 17.34 -19.00 12.57
C VAL A 158 16.52 -20.12 13.23
N ASN A 159 16.76 -20.41 14.50
CA ASN A 159 16.22 -21.60 15.14
C ASN A 159 14.89 -21.36 15.87
N THR A 160 14.68 -20.18 16.46
CA THR A 160 13.47 -19.88 17.22
C THR A 160 12.38 -19.27 16.32
N MET A 161 12.77 -18.46 15.33
CA MET A 161 11.83 -17.79 14.46
C MET A 161 11.67 -18.49 13.10
N ILE A 162 12.71 -18.49 12.27
CA ILE A 162 12.62 -18.98 10.88
C ILE A 162 12.29 -20.49 10.85
N LEU A 163 12.96 -21.29 11.67
CA LEU A 163 12.70 -22.74 11.73
C LEU A 163 11.29 -23.04 12.23
N ALA A 164 10.79 -22.29 13.22
CA ALA A 164 9.43 -22.44 13.72
C ALA A 164 8.40 -22.09 12.63
N MET A 165 8.59 -20.97 11.91
CA MET A 165 7.75 -20.60 10.77
C MET A 165 7.79 -21.65 9.66
N ALA A 166 8.98 -22.16 9.32
CA ALA A 166 9.13 -23.19 8.29
C ALA A 166 8.42 -24.51 8.64
N ARG A 167 8.36 -24.87 9.93
CA ARG A 167 7.70 -26.10 10.40
C ARG A 167 6.19 -25.95 10.52
N ALA A 168 5.74 -24.83 11.03
CA ALA A 168 4.33 -24.61 11.39
C ALA A 168 3.51 -23.92 10.28
N GLY A 169 4.17 -23.24 9.32
CA GLY A 169 3.48 -22.38 8.34
C GLY A 169 2.78 -21.19 8.99
N ALA A 170 3.19 -20.80 10.20
CA ALA A 170 2.61 -19.72 10.99
C ALA A 170 3.71 -18.98 11.74
N GLU A 171 3.46 -17.73 12.12
CA GLU A 171 4.38 -16.98 12.97
C GLU A 171 4.52 -17.63 14.34
N PRO A 172 5.74 -17.69 14.92
CA PRO A 172 5.94 -18.12 16.28
C PRO A 172 5.36 -17.10 17.27
N SER A 173 4.91 -17.57 18.42
CA SER A 173 4.49 -16.69 19.51
C SER A 173 5.67 -15.87 20.03
N GLY A 174 5.43 -14.57 20.24
CA GLY A 174 6.45 -13.64 20.72
C GLY A 174 5.84 -12.42 21.40
N ALA A 175 6.64 -11.68 22.14
CA ALA A 175 6.25 -10.41 22.68
C ALA A 175 6.41 -9.31 21.63
N MET A 176 5.41 -8.41 21.54
CA MET A 176 5.48 -7.22 20.70
C MET A 176 6.13 -6.06 21.44
N GLY A 177 7.02 -5.36 20.73
CA GLY A 177 7.73 -4.21 21.29
C GLY A 177 8.78 -4.58 22.33
N THR A 178 9.55 -3.62 22.72
CA THR A 178 10.51 -3.71 23.83
C THR A 178 10.88 -2.31 24.30
N ASP A 179 10.92 -2.10 25.60
CA ASP A 179 11.37 -0.89 26.24
C ASP A 179 12.86 -0.94 26.67
N THR A 180 13.53 -2.07 26.43
CA THR A 180 14.95 -2.22 26.72
C THR A 180 15.75 -1.15 25.98
N PRO A 181 16.56 -0.32 26.68
CA PRO A 181 17.39 0.69 26.06
C PRO A 181 18.39 0.09 25.07
N LEU A 182 18.73 0.86 24.04
CA LEU A 182 19.78 0.49 23.11
C LEU A 182 21.14 0.51 23.81
N ALA A 183 21.96 -0.52 23.59
CA ALA A 183 23.31 -0.61 24.11
C ALA A 183 24.26 0.26 23.27
N VAL A 184 24.15 1.58 23.36
CA VAL A 184 24.87 2.55 22.51
C VAL A 184 26.38 2.51 22.62
N LEU A 185 26.91 1.97 23.73
CA LEU A 185 28.34 1.79 23.95
C LEU A 185 28.85 0.38 23.58
N SER A 186 27.95 -0.47 23.05
CA SER A 186 28.36 -1.81 22.59
C SER A 186 29.21 -1.73 21.32
N SER A 187 30.17 -2.61 21.20
CA SER A 187 30.92 -2.83 19.96
C SER A 187 30.18 -3.67 18.92
N GLN A 188 28.99 -4.15 19.26
CA GLN A 188 28.15 -4.90 18.31
C GLN A 188 27.38 -3.97 17.39
N HIS A 189 27.27 -4.38 16.14
CA HIS A 189 26.55 -3.64 15.10
C HIS A 189 25.28 -4.42 14.70
N PRO A 190 24.17 -4.23 15.43
CA PRO A 190 22.91 -4.88 15.06
C PRO A 190 22.38 -4.34 13.73
N PRO A 191 21.58 -5.13 12.99
CA PRO A 191 20.90 -4.64 11.78
C PRO A 191 20.12 -3.37 12.05
N LEU A 192 20.03 -2.49 11.05
CA LEU A 192 19.42 -1.16 11.18
C LEU A 192 17.99 -1.22 11.73
N PHE A 193 17.19 -2.20 11.33
CA PHE A 193 15.80 -2.34 11.79
C PHE A 193 15.67 -2.58 13.29
N ASN A 194 16.71 -3.09 13.98
CA ASN A 194 16.69 -3.27 15.44
C ASN A 194 16.66 -1.96 16.22
N TYR A 195 16.99 -0.82 15.57
CA TYR A 195 16.91 0.50 16.19
C TYR A 195 15.49 1.10 16.14
N PHE A 196 14.59 0.55 15.31
CA PHE A 196 13.21 1.00 15.19
C PHE A 196 12.32 0.12 16.05
N LYS A 197 12.12 0.56 17.28
CA LYS A 197 11.34 -0.17 18.30
C LYS A 197 10.12 0.66 18.72
N GLN A 198 9.00 -0.01 18.92
CA GLN A 198 7.85 0.61 19.54
C GLN A 198 8.19 0.97 21.00
N ARG A 199 7.96 2.22 21.36
CA ARG A 199 8.30 2.78 22.68
C ARG A 199 7.11 3.06 23.56
N PHE A 200 5.91 2.75 23.14
CA PHE A 200 4.68 2.93 23.89
C PHE A 200 3.96 1.59 24.06
N ALA A 201 3.14 1.49 25.10
CA ALA A 201 2.32 0.31 25.33
C ALA A 201 1.28 0.16 24.23
N GLN A 202 1.03 -1.09 23.83
CA GLN A 202 0.01 -1.45 22.86
C GLN A 202 -0.78 -2.65 23.38
N VAL A 203 -2.07 -2.66 23.07
CA VAL A 203 -2.92 -3.82 23.41
C VAL A 203 -2.45 -5.04 22.61
N THR A 204 -2.22 -6.15 23.29
CA THR A 204 -1.75 -7.41 22.66
C THR A 204 -2.76 -7.96 21.65
N ASN A 205 -4.05 -7.91 22.00
CA ASN A 205 -5.15 -8.31 21.12
C ASN A 205 -6.09 -7.10 20.92
N PRO A 206 -5.79 -6.18 20.02
CA PRO A 206 -6.69 -5.04 19.76
C PRO A 206 -8.03 -5.55 19.22
N PRO A 207 -9.16 -4.92 19.59
CA PRO A 207 -10.48 -5.33 19.14
C PRO A 207 -10.65 -4.96 17.66
N ILE A 208 -10.41 -5.93 16.78
CA ILE A 208 -10.54 -5.79 15.33
C ILE A 208 -11.66 -6.73 14.87
N ASP A 209 -12.68 -6.17 14.20
CA ASP A 209 -13.73 -6.99 13.61
C ASP A 209 -13.22 -7.76 12.39
N ALA A 210 -13.91 -8.86 12.03
CA ALA A 210 -13.49 -9.77 10.97
C ALA A 210 -13.38 -9.14 9.57
N ILE A 211 -14.05 -8.02 9.31
CA ILE A 211 -13.95 -7.29 8.05
C ILE A 211 -12.69 -6.42 8.07
N ARG A 212 -12.47 -5.68 9.14
CA ARG A 212 -11.28 -4.84 9.32
C ARG A 212 -10.00 -5.68 9.36
N GLU A 213 -10.04 -6.84 10.00
CA GLU A 213 -8.91 -7.77 10.05
C GLU A 213 -8.36 -8.07 8.64
N LYS A 214 -9.24 -8.35 7.67
CA LYS A 214 -8.83 -8.61 6.28
C LYS A 214 -8.14 -7.42 5.61
N VAL A 215 -8.51 -6.20 5.98
CA VAL A 215 -7.88 -4.98 5.47
C VAL A 215 -6.51 -4.76 6.10
N VAL A 216 -6.44 -4.77 7.42
CA VAL A 216 -5.21 -4.44 8.17
C VAL A 216 -4.16 -5.54 8.13
N THR A 217 -4.55 -6.79 7.89
CA THR A 217 -3.63 -7.93 7.72
C THR A 217 -3.32 -8.26 6.27
N SER A 218 -3.87 -7.51 5.30
CA SER A 218 -3.58 -7.73 3.89
C SER A 218 -2.11 -7.44 3.60
N THR A 219 -1.46 -8.39 2.94
CA THR A 219 -0.08 -8.26 2.45
C THR A 219 0.00 -8.07 0.94
N SER A 220 -1.15 -7.95 0.27
CA SER A 220 -1.20 -7.75 -1.18
C SER A 220 -0.72 -6.35 -1.55
N VAL A 221 0.17 -6.28 -2.54
CA VAL A 221 0.72 -5.04 -3.08
C VAL A 221 0.60 -5.01 -4.60
N TYR A 222 0.57 -3.80 -5.15
CA TYR A 222 0.61 -3.55 -6.58
C TYR A 222 1.93 -2.85 -6.91
N ILE A 223 2.67 -3.37 -7.90
CA ILE A 223 4.01 -2.90 -8.27
C ILE A 223 3.98 -2.45 -9.73
N GLY A 224 4.48 -1.27 -10.00
CA GLY A 224 4.53 -0.68 -11.33
C GLY A 224 4.22 0.81 -11.31
N ALA A 225 4.11 1.41 -12.48
CA ALA A 225 3.73 2.82 -12.63
C ALA A 225 2.23 2.99 -12.33
N HIS A 226 1.89 3.88 -11.40
CA HIS A 226 0.49 4.11 -10.99
C HIS A 226 -0.22 5.20 -11.81
N GLY A 227 0.51 5.96 -12.62
CA GLY A 227 -0.05 7.02 -13.43
C GLY A 227 -0.63 8.19 -12.62
N ASN A 228 -1.64 8.86 -13.18
CA ASN A 228 -2.30 10.00 -12.55
C ASN A 228 -3.67 9.59 -12.00
N LEU A 229 -3.83 9.66 -10.69
CA LEU A 229 -5.10 9.37 -9.99
C LEU A 229 -6.28 10.28 -10.39
N LEU A 230 -5.98 11.46 -10.92
CA LEU A 230 -7.01 12.43 -11.31
C LEU A 230 -7.56 12.17 -12.71
N GLU A 231 -7.01 11.19 -13.42
CA GLU A 231 -7.43 10.85 -14.78
C GLU A 231 -7.72 9.35 -14.87
N ASP A 232 -8.94 9.01 -15.30
CA ASP A 232 -9.31 7.61 -15.55
C ASP A 232 -8.69 7.15 -16.88
N LYS A 233 -7.67 6.30 -16.79
CA LYS A 233 -6.94 5.74 -17.94
C LYS A 233 -6.66 4.25 -17.75
N PRO A 234 -6.70 3.46 -18.83
CA PRO A 234 -6.39 2.02 -18.75
C PRO A 234 -4.96 1.73 -18.26
N GLU A 235 -4.02 2.65 -18.52
CA GLU A 235 -2.62 2.50 -18.09
C GLU A 235 -2.44 2.54 -16.59
N ASN A 236 -3.32 3.23 -15.85
CA ASN A 236 -3.23 3.36 -14.40
C ASN A 236 -3.35 2.01 -13.67
N CYS A 237 -4.04 1.03 -14.24
CA CYS A 237 -4.13 -0.32 -13.69
C CYS A 237 -3.14 -1.32 -14.29
N LYS A 238 -2.14 -0.83 -15.08
CA LYS A 238 -1.07 -1.67 -15.61
C LYS A 238 0.01 -1.90 -14.56
N VAL A 239 -0.32 -2.74 -13.59
CA VAL A 239 0.51 -3.06 -12.44
C VAL A 239 0.58 -4.56 -12.21
N LEU A 240 1.64 -4.99 -11.55
CA LEU A 240 1.83 -6.37 -11.11
C LEU A 240 1.23 -6.55 -9.72
N LYS A 241 0.23 -7.40 -9.59
CA LYS A 241 -0.34 -7.79 -8.28
C LYS A 241 0.49 -8.90 -7.66
N VAL A 242 0.96 -8.65 -6.45
CA VAL A 242 1.71 -9.58 -5.61
C VAL A 242 0.92 -9.81 -4.32
N HIS A 243 0.58 -11.06 -4.02
CA HIS A 243 -0.25 -11.38 -2.86
C HIS A 243 0.51 -11.40 -1.53
N ASN A 244 1.82 -11.62 -1.59
CA ASN A 244 2.66 -11.68 -0.41
C ASN A 244 4.00 -10.99 -0.70
N PRO A 245 4.46 -10.05 0.13
CA PRO A 245 5.73 -9.36 -0.07
C PRO A 245 6.96 -10.27 0.16
N ILE A 246 6.77 -11.40 0.82
CA ILE A 246 7.82 -12.42 0.97
C ILE A 246 7.81 -13.30 -0.28
N LEU A 247 8.80 -13.10 -1.13
CA LEU A 247 8.93 -13.79 -2.40
C LEU A 247 9.88 -14.98 -2.29
N THR A 248 9.56 -16.05 -3.00
CA THR A 248 10.54 -17.10 -3.28
C THR A 248 11.60 -16.59 -4.27
N ASN A 249 12.75 -17.23 -4.33
CA ASN A 249 13.75 -16.92 -5.36
C ASN A 249 13.17 -17.05 -6.77
N THR A 250 12.30 -18.05 -6.99
CA THR A 250 11.60 -18.24 -8.27
C THR A 250 10.68 -17.07 -8.59
N ASP A 251 9.94 -16.55 -7.60
CA ASP A 251 9.04 -15.41 -7.84
C ASP A 251 9.82 -14.13 -8.13
N LEU A 252 10.95 -13.92 -7.45
CA LEU A 252 11.84 -12.80 -7.78
C LEU A 252 12.42 -12.93 -9.20
N LEU A 253 12.79 -14.13 -9.62
CA LEU A 253 13.25 -14.36 -10.99
C LEU A 253 12.15 -14.15 -12.02
N LYS A 254 10.90 -14.53 -11.74
CA LYS A 254 9.75 -14.20 -12.61
C LYS A 254 9.61 -12.70 -12.82
N ILE A 255 9.74 -11.90 -11.74
CA ILE A 255 9.71 -10.43 -11.83
C ILE A 255 10.90 -9.92 -12.62
N LYS A 256 12.12 -10.34 -12.27
CA LYS A 256 13.37 -9.88 -12.87
C LYS A 256 13.43 -10.11 -14.37
N TYR A 257 12.88 -11.22 -14.85
CA TYR A 257 12.92 -11.63 -16.25
C TYR A 257 11.54 -11.59 -16.92
N MET A 258 10.57 -10.86 -16.35
CA MET A 258 9.27 -10.73 -16.96
C MET A 258 9.38 -10.06 -18.34
N ASN A 259 8.69 -10.66 -19.32
CA ASN A 259 8.55 -10.10 -20.66
C ASN A 259 7.07 -9.83 -20.94
N VAL A 260 6.56 -8.78 -20.31
CA VAL A 260 5.18 -8.34 -20.45
C VAL A 260 5.19 -6.92 -21.00
N PRO A 261 4.47 -6.64 -22.11
CA PRO A 261 4.44 -5.29 -22.67
C PRO A 261 4.03 -4.22 -21.66
N GLY A 262 4.84 -3.16 -21.58
CA GLY A 262 4.63 -2.05 -20.64
C GLY A 262 5.29 -2.23 -19.27
N PHE A 263 5.99 -3.34 -19.04
CA PHE A 263 6.86 -3.53 -17.88
C PHE A 263 8.32 -3.59 -18.29
N LYS A 264 9.14 -2.82 -17.62
CA LYS A 264 10.60 -2.87 -17.74
C LYS A 264 11.20 -2.91 -16.35
N VAL A 265 11.95 -3.96 -16.08
CA VAL A 265 12.57 -4.20 -14.78
C VAL A 265 14.07 -3.91 -14.85
N ALA A 266 14.57 -3.15 -13.90
CA ALA A 266 15.99 -2.90 -13.72
C ALA A 266 16.45 -3.39 -12.35
N THR A 267 17.67 -3.93 -12.28
CA THR A 267 18.32 -4.30 -11.02
C THR A 267 19.45 -3.33 -10.74
N VAL A 268 19.43 -2.71 -9.58
CA VAL A 268 20.46 -1.78 -9.08
C VAL A 268 21.13 -2.41 -7.86
N SER A 269 22.45 -2.59 -7.91
CA SER A 269 23.20 -3.08 -6.76
C SER A 269 23.31 -2.02 -5.68
N ILE A 270 23.02 -2.39 -4.45
CA ILE A 270 23.23 -1.53 -3.28
C ILE A 270 24.53 -1.85 -2.53
N ASN A 271 25.38 -2.70 -3.11
CA ASN A 271 26.72 -3.00 -2.58
C ASN A 271 27.71 -1.89 -2.97
N TYR A 272 28.65 -1.63 -2.09
CA TYR A 272 29.68 -0.61 -2.32
C TYR A 272 31.01 -1.03 -1.67
N TYR A 273 32.12 -0.48 -2.16
CA TYR A 273 33.44 -0.73 -1.60
C TYR A 273 33.52 -0.26 -0.15
N LYS A 274 33.99 -1.11 0.75
CA LYS A 274 34.12 -0.84 2.19
C LYS A 274 34.88 0.43 2.56
N ASN A 275 35.73 0.93 1.64
CA ASN A 275 36.50 2.18 1.82
C ASN A 275 35.75 3.43 1.26
N THR A 276 34.56 3.27 0.73
CA THR A 276 33.71 4.37 0.26
C THR A 276 32.78 4.79 1.39
N SER A 277 32.49 6.08 1.52
CA SER A 277 31.48 6.54 2.49
C SER A 277 30.07 6.12 2.09
N LEU A 278 29.20 5.93 3.08
CA LEU A 278 27.81 5.53 2.87
C LEU A 278 27.05 6.57 2.02
N GLU A 279 27.31 7.86 2.23
CA GLU A 279 26.68 8.96 1.47
C GLU A 279 26.99 8.84 -0.02
N LYS A 280 28.28 8.64 -0.37
CA LYS A 280 28.70 8.44 -1.77
C LYS A 280 28.08 7.19 -2.38
N ALA A 281 27.92 6.13 -1.58
CA ALA A 281 27.27 4.91 -2.03
C ALA A 281 25.79 5.15 -2.36
N ILE A 282 25.09 5.90 -1.52
CA ILE A 282 23.68 6.27 -1.75
C ILE A 282 23.55 7.16 -2.99
N ASP A 283 24.44 8.17 -3.16
CA ASP A 283 24.45 9.04 -4.34
C ASP A 283 24.63 8.23 -5.63
N ARG A 284 25.52 7.22 -5.62
CA ARG A 284 25.68 6.31 -6.75
C ARG A 284 24.37 5.56 -7.06
N VAL A 285 23.70 5.04 -6.03
CA VAL A 285 22.41 4.35 -6.21
C VAL A 285 21.38 5.28 -6.85
N PHE A 286 21.31 6.56 -6.44
CA PHE A 286 20.41 7.54 -7.06
C PHE A 286 20.72 7.73 -8.55
N LEU A 287 21.99 7.82 -8.93
CA LEU A 287 22.39 7.95 -10.32
C LEU A 287 22.02 6.72 -11.17
N GLU A 288 22.17 5.51 -10.60
CA GLU A 288 21.80 4.28 -11.28
C GLU A 288 20.27 4.14 -11.42
N VAL A 289 19.52 4.53 -10.39
CA VAL A 289 18.05 4.59 -10.43
C VAL A 289 17.58 5.59 -11.49
N ASP A 290 18.20 6.78 -11.58
CA ASP A 290 17.88 7.76 -12.61
C ASP A 290 18.16 7.26 -14.03
N ARG A 291 19.25 6.52 -14.20
CA ARG A 291 19.55 5.88 -15.48
C ARG A 291 18.49 4.86 -15.84
N ALA A 292 18.15 3.97 -14.92
CA ALA A 292 17.10 2.96 -15.11
C ALA A 292 15.74 3.60 -15.45
N TYR A 293 15.37 4.68 -14.75
CA TYR A 293 14.17 5.44 -15.01
C TYR A 293 14.18 6.05 -16.44
N LYS A 294 15.26 6.72 -16.84
CA LYS A 294 15.41 7.29 -18.18
C LYS A 294 15.36 6.24 -19.28
N GLU A 295 15.79 5.04 -18.99
CA GLU A 295 15.68 3.89 -19.89
C GLU A 295 14.27 3.26 -19.90
N GLY A 296 13.34 3.79 -19.12
CA GLY A 296 11.94 3.37 -19.06
C GLY A 296 11.65 2.25 -18.07
N ALA A 297 12.53 2.00 -17.11
CA ALA A 297 12.23 1.05 -16.05
C ALA A 297 11.11 1.59 -15.14
N ASN A 298 10.10 0.77 -14.89
CA ASN A 298 9.00 1.04 -13.96
C ASN A 298 8.95 0.05 -12.78
N ILE A 299 9.87 -0.90 -12.75
CA ILE A 299 10.15 -1.74 -11.59
C ILE A 299 11.66 -1.73 -11.35
N ILE A 300 12.08 -1.36 -10.15
CA ILE A 300 13.48 -1.32 -9.75
C ILE A 300 13.68 -2.32 -8.61
N ILE A 301 14.61 -3.25 -8.81
CA ILE A 301 15.05 -4.21 -7.79
C ILE A 301 16.35 -3.67 -7.19
N LEU A 302 16.31 -3.30 -5.91
CA LEU A 302 17.51 -2.98 -5.15
C LEU A 302 18.12 -4.30 -4.62
N SER A 303 19.32 -4.63 -5.06
CA SER A 303 19.92 -5.94 -4.76
C SER A 303 21.14 -5.81 -3.86
N ASP A 304 21.12 -6.53 -2.75
CA ASP A 304 22.23 -6.74 -1.83
C ASP A 304 23.02 -8.03 -2.10
N ARG A 305 22.74 -8.72 -3.21
CA ARG A 305 23.47 -9.92 -3.61
C ARG A 305 24.89 -9.60 -4.01
N ASP A 306 25.74 -10.64 -4.06
CA ASP A 306 27.17 -10.53 -4.44
C ASP A 306 28.02 -9.73 -3.44
N VAL A 307 27.67 -9.83 -2.14
CA VAL A 307 28.52 -9.32 -1.07
C VAL A 307 29.78 -10.20 -0.96
N ASP A 308 30.93 -9.55 -0.91
CA ASP A 308 32.23 -10.19 -0.80
C ASP A 308 33.12 -9.53 0.28
N GLU A 309 34.40 -9.84 0.28
CA GLU A 309 35.35 -9.29 1.26
C GLU A 309 35.71 -7.80 1.02
N TYR A 310 35.43 -7.26 -0.16
CA TYR A 310 35.67 -5.87 -0.55
C TYR A 310 34.44 -5.03 -0.54
N HIS A 311 33.27 -5.66 -0.71
CA HIS A 311 31.97 -4.97 -0.84
C HIS A 311 31.09 -5.22 0.37
N VAL A 312 30.53 -4.16 0.90
CA VAL A 312 29.50 -4.17 1.92
C VAL A 312 28.18 -3.66 1.32
N THR A 313 27.08 -4.03 1.94
CA THR A 313 25.76 -3.59 1.44
C THR A 313 25.23 -2.40 2.24
N ILE A 314 24.57 -1.48 1.56
CA ILE A 314 23.70 -0.49 2.24
C ILE A 314 22.58 -1.27 2.93
N PRO A 315 22.25 -1.02 4.20
CA PRO A 315 21.08 -1.65 4.83
C PRO A 315 19.84 -1.49 3.96
N SER A 316 19.15 -2.59 3.64
CA SER A 316 18.03 -2.59 2.69
C SER A 316 16.93 -1.61 3.08
N LEU A 317 16.61 -1.50 4.37
CA LEU A 317 15.65 -0.52 4.89
C LEU A 317 16.05 0.92 4.53
N LEU A 318 17.33 1.27 4.70
CA LEU A 318 17.86 2.58 4.35
C LEU A 318 17.84 2.81 2.83
N ALA A 319 18.29 1.82 2.06
CA ALA A 319 18.32 1.93 0.59
C ALA A 319 16.92 2.15 0.00
N VAL A 320 15.94 1.36 0.42
CA VAL A 320 14.54 1.49 -0.04
C VAL A 320 13.97 2.84 0.36
N SER A 321 14.15 3.26 1.61
CA SER A 321 13.66 4.56 2.09
C SER A 321 14.31 5.73 1.35
N ALA A 322 15.63 5.69 1.14
CA ALA A 322 16.37 6.72 0.44
C ALA A 322 15.91 6.85 -1.02
N VAL A 323 15.80 5.73 -1.74
CA VAL A 323 15.35 5.72 -3.14
C VAL A 323 13.90 6.18 -3.25
N SER A 324 13.01 5.70 -2.38
CA SER A 324 11.60 6.14 -2.36
C SER A 324 11.49 7.66 -2.18
N GLN A 325 12.17 8.22 -1.19
CA GLN A 325 12.16 9.67 -0.94
C GLN A 325 12.82 10.46 -2.08
N TYR A 326 13.86 9.92 -2.68
CA TYR A 326 14.50 10.52 -3.85
C TYR A 326 13.55 10.59 -5.05
N LEU A 327 12.84 9.51 -5.35
CA LEU A 327 11.84 9.46 -6.43
C LEU A 327 10.68 10.43 -6.19
N ILE A 328 10.20 10.54 -4.94
CA ILE A 328 9.16 11.52 -4.57
C ILE A 328 9.66 12.95 -4.81
N ARG A 329 10.84 13.30 -4.27
CA ARG A 329 11.41 14.66 -4.41
C ARG A 329 11.69 15.04 -5.85
N THR A 330 12.06 14.08 -6.69
CA THR A 330 12.33 14.29 -8.11
C THR A 330 11.11 14.09 -9.00
N LYS A 331 9.91 13.89 -8.41
CA LYS A 331 8.62 13.72 -9.10
C LYS A 331 8.60 12.53 -10.09
N LYS A 332 9.19 11.41 -9.68
CA LYS A 332 9.31 10.18 -10.48
C LYS A 332 8.57 8.99 -9.83
N SER A 333 7.96 9.16 -8.66
CA SER A 333 7.41 8.05 -7.88
C SER A 333 6.17 7.38 -8.49
N THR A 334 5.51 8.02 -9.45
CA THR A 334 4.30 7.52 -10.12
C THR A 334 4.54 7.03 -11.55
N ALA A 335 5.77 7.10 -12.03
CA ALA A 335 6.14 6.77 -13.41
C ALA A 335 6.71 5.37 -13.57
#